data_149abaec380f8c968d43e2ca325772b5
#
_entry.id   149abaec380f8c968d43e2ca325772b5
#
_cell.length_a   1.000
_cell.length_b   1.000
_cell.length_c   1.000
_cell.angle_alpha   90.00
_cell.angle_beta   90.00
_cell.angle_gamma   90.00
#
_symmetry.space_group_name_H-M   'P 1'
#
loop_
_entity.id
_entity.type
_entity.pdbx_description
1 polymer ?
#
loop_
_entity_poly.entity_id
_entity_poly.type
_entity_poly.pdbx_seq_one_letter_code
_entity_poly.pdbx_strand_id
1 'polypeptide(L)'
;RWFASLPNDTWPNRLMSLSGTTLIDSTSALKPPAHLLPDQSTIFDWLESKGQPFELYVDAKPIADVGPPSGLLLMKSQWKHVARHARTLDALQARWQSASPAPSVIYCEPFFNDFAIAIGLHGNCNHPPLPVAFGEDFLRRVYLALTSNPAKWARTMLVVCYDEHGGFFDHVRPPAMRYQLPAAGHWDDPSPFETLGVRIPGMVISPWVDEASAFHGLLDHTSILQLLVDRFGRPEDLSFFGDAPARKSSGVLSLSQVLTRDAPRLAIPRMPAAPVAAGSLATTPSLTDVARMFHAVIADKPKVATP
;
A
#
# COMPACT_ATOMS: atom_id res chain seq x y z
N ARG A 1 9.47 -0.16 -15.43
CA ARG A 1 8.27 -0.78 -16.04
C ARG A 1 7.49 -1.49 -14.94
N TRP A 2 6.71 -0.73 -14.16
CA TRP A 2 5.91 -1.23 -13.06
C TRP A 2 4.45 -1.32 -13.49
N PHE A 3 3.86 -2.50 -13.41
CA PHE A 3 2.48 -2.77 -13.81
C PHE A 3 1.63 -3.10 -12.58
N ALA A 4 0.34 -2.79 -12.61
CA ALA A 4 -0.59 -3.37 -11.66
C ALA A 4 -0.57 -4.91 -11.79
N SER A 5 -0.68 -5.62 -10.69
CA SER A 5 -0.61 -7.09 -10.72
C SER A 5 -1.75 -7.73 -11.50
N LEU A 6 -2.90 -7.07 -11.53
CA LEU A 6 -4.10 -7.54 -12.20
C LEU A 6 -4.71 -6.40 -13.04
N PRO A 7 -5.36 -6.71 -14.18
CA PRO A 7 -6.14 -5.74 -14.94
C PRO A 7 -7.48 -5.46 -14.22
N ASN A 8 -7.38 -4.87 -13.03
CA ASN A 8 -8.48 -4.73 -12.10
C ASN A 8 -8.35 -3.44 -11.28
N ASP A 9 -9.34 -3.18 -10.44
CA ASP A 9 -9.47 -2.03 -9.58
C ASP A 9 -8.63 -2.15 -8.26
N THR A 10 -8.89 -1.26 -7.33
CA THR A 10 -8.13 -1.02 -6.10
C THR A 10 -7.88 -2.28 -5.27
N TRP A 11 -8.95 -2.96 -4.82
CA TRP A 11 -8.78 -3.97 -3.75
C TRP A 11 -8.12 -5.26 -4.20
N PRO A 12 -8.45 -5.85 -5.36
CA PRO A 12 -7.69 -6.99 -5.87
C PRO A 12 -6.19 -6.70 -6.00
N ASN A 13 -5.80 -5.53 -6.48
CA ASN A 13 -4.40 -5.13 -6.60
C ASN A 13 -3.74 -4.86 -5.25
N ARG A 14 -4.44 -4.26 -4.28
CA ARG A 14 -3.94 -4.10 -2.90
C ARG A 14 -3.72 -5.45 -2.22
N LEU A 15 -4.63 -6.42 -2.41
CA LEU A 15 -4.45 -7.77 -1.91
C LEU A 15 -3.23 -8.45 -2.54
N MET A 16 -3.01 -8.29 -3.84
CA MET A 16 -1.80 -8.77 -4.51
C MET A 16 -0.53 -8.14 -3.92
N SER A 17 -0.54 -6.85 -3.59
CA SER A 17 0.62 -6.17 -2.99
C SER A 17 0.93 -6.61 -1.56
N LEU A 18 -0.07 -7.06 -0.82
CA LEU A 18 0.07 -7.44 0.59
C LEU A 18 0.27 -8.94 0.81
N SER A 19 -0.19 -9.78 -0.13
CA SER A 19 -0.22 -11.23 0.07
C SER A 19 0.18 -12.06 -1.16
N GLY A 20 0.34 -11.42 -2.33
CA GLY A 20 0.59 -12.14 -3.60
C GLY A 20 -0.61 -12.92 -4.11
N THR A 21 -1.78 -12.73 -3.50
CA THR A 21 -3.04 -13.38 -3.91
C THR A 21 -4.21 -12.45 -3.64
N THR A 22 -5.32 -12.65 -4.36
CA THR A 22 -6.60 -12.01 -4.04
C THR A 22 -7.67 -13.06 -3.84
N LEU A 23 -8.60 -12.82 -2.94
CA LEU A 23 -9.80 -13.62 -2.72
C LEU A 23 -11.07 -12.93 -3.23
N ILE A 24 -10.91 -11.87 -4.00
CA ILE A 24 -11.98 -11.12 -4.66
C ILE A 24 -11.54 -10.71 -6.06
N ASP A 25 -12.48 -10.64 -6.99
CA ASP A 25 -12.24 -10.23 -8.38
C ASP A 25 -12.55 -8.75 -8.66
N SER A 26 -13.12 -8.04 -7.69
CA SER A 26 -13.41 -6.61 -7.81
C SER A 26 -13.56 -5.95 -6.43
N THR A 27 -13.41 -4.64 -6.35
CA THR A 27 -13.70 -3.87 -5.13
C THR A 27 -15.17 -4.01 -4.72
N SER A 28 -16.08 -4.14 -5.67
CA SER A 28 -17.51 -4.32 -5.40
C SER A 28 -17.85 -5.68 -4.78
N ALA A 29 -16.93 -6.67 -4.84
CA ALA A 29 -17.06 -7.94 -4.13
C ALA A 29 -16.83 -7.82 -2.61
N LEU A 30 -16.28 -6.69 -2.12
CA LEU A 30 -16.21 -6.40 -0.69
C LEU A 30 -17.62 -6.13 -0.15
N LYS A 31 -18.16 -7.07 0.60
CA LYS A 31 -19.53 -6.98 1.13
C LYS A 31 -19.55 -7.20 2.64
N PRO A 32 -20.24 -6.33 3.42
CA PRO A 32 -20.60 -6.70 4.79
C PRO A 32 -21.62 -7.84 4.77
N PRO A 33 -21.74 -8.65 5.80
CA PRO A 33 -21.07 -8.53 7.10
C PRO A 33 -19.60 -8.98 7.10
N ALA A 34 -18.92 -8.68 8.20
CA ALA A 34 -17.46 -8.86 8.34
C ALA A 34 -16.92 -10.26 8.00
N HIS A 35 -17.74 -11.32 8.10
CA HIS A 35 -17.31 -12.68 7.75
C HIS A 35 -17.13 -12.92 6.24
N LEU A 36 -17.59 -11.98 5.40
CA LEU A 36 -17.39 -12.00 3.94
C LEU A 36 -16.19 -11.19 3.49
N LEU A 37 -15.52 -10.48 4.40
CA LEU A 37 -14.31 -9.74 4.07
C LEU A 37 -13.13 -10.70 3.84
N PRO A 38 -12.19 -10.35 2.95
CA PRO A 38 -10.97 -11.13 2.74
C PRO A 38 -10.24 -11.42 4.06
N ASP A 39 -9.85 -12.68 4.28
CA ASP A 39 -9.24 -13.14 5.53
C ASP A 39 -7.87 -13.82 5.28
N GLN A 40 -7.21 -13.47 4.21
CA GLN A 40 -5.90 -14.01 3.82
C GLN A 40 -4.78 -13.40 4.66
N SER A 41 -3.72 -14.19 4.90
CA SER A 41 -2.49 -13.72 5.53
C SER A 41 -1.75 -12.74 4.62
N THR A 42 -1.06 -11.78 5.24
CA THR A 42 -0.36 -10.70 4.53
C THR A 42 1.10 -10.57 4.98
N ILE A 43 1.79 -9.56 4.43
CA ILE A 43 3.13 -9.17 4.85
C ILE A 43 3.23 -8.96 6.37
N PHE A 44 2.18 -8.50 7.04
CA PHE A 44 2.23 -8.24 8.49
C PHE A 44 2.26 -9.54 9.29
N ASP A 45 1.48 -10.54 8.88
CA ASP A 45 1.53 -11.88 9.49
C ASP A 45 2.90 -12.53 9.26
N TRP A 46 3.45 -12.37 8.05
CA TRP A 46 4.77 -12.89 7.72
C TRP A 46 5.87 -12.19 8.53
N LEU A 47 5.87 -10.86 8.61
CA LEU A 47 6.84 -10.09 9.40
C LEU A 47 6.77 -10.48 10.89
N GLU A 48 5.57 -10.63 11.46
CA GLU A 48 5.38 -11.11 12.83
C GLU A 48 6.00 -12.50 13.01
N SER A 49 5.78 -13.43 12.07
CA SER A 49 6.37 -14.79 12.11
C SER A 49 7.89 -14.80 12.03
N LYS A 50 8.48 -13.77 11.40
CA LYS A 50 9.94 -13.59 11.28
C LYS A 50 10.53 -12.75 12.41
N GLY A 51 9.73 -12.32 13.39
CA GLY A 51 10.18 -11.43 14.47
C GLY A 51 10.62 -10.05 13.98
N GLN A 52 10.14 -9.61 12.81
CA GLN A 52 10.49 -8.32 12.23
C GLN A 52 9.53 -7.23 12.73
N PRO A 53 10.01 -6.21 13.47
CA PRO A 53 9.16 -5.15 13.94
C PRO A 53 8.64 -4.30 12.78
N PHE A 54 7.36 -3.98 12.79
CA PHE A 54 6.74 -3.09 11.82
C PHE A 54 5.80 -2.08 12.50
N GLU A 55 5.55 -0.98 11.82
CA GLU A 55 4.63 0.08 12.27
C GLU A 55 3.72 0.49 11.09
N LEU A 56 2.48 0.84 11.40
CA LEU A 56 1.47 1.31 10.45
C LEU A 56 1.19 2.79 10.70
N TYR A 57 1.16 3.60 9.65
CA TYR A 57 0.82 5.01 9.73
C TYR A 57 -0.29 5.34 8.74
N VAL A 58 -1.32 6.04 9.19
CA VAL A 58 -2.45 6.45 8.37
C VAL A 58 -2.58 7.96 8.44
N ASP A 59 -2.71 8.62 7.29
CA ASP A 59 -2.90 10.08 7.24
C ASP A 59 -4.37 10.48 7.44
N ALA A 60 -4.92 10.05 8.55
CA ALA A 60 -6.29 10.36 8.95
C ALA A 60 -6.36 10.63 10.46
N LYS A 61 -7.33 11.44 10.85
CA LYS A 61 -7.64 11.61 12.28
C LYS A 61 -8.26 10.32 12.82
N PRO A 62 -7.92 9.92 14.06
CA PRO A 62 -8.55 8.78 14.69
C PRO A 62 -10.07 9.01 14.79
N ILE A 63 -10.84 7.98 14.49
CA ILE A 63 -12.27 7.91 14.79
C ILE A 63 -12.39 7.31 16.19
N ALA A 64 -13.24 7.88 17.03
CA ALA A 64 -13.46 7.39 18.38
C ALA A 64 -13.73 5.87 18.37
N ASP A 65 -13.10 5.15 19.28
CA ASP A 65 -13.21 3.68 19.47
C ASP A 65 -12.74 2.81 18.28
N VAL A 66 -12.28 3.41 17.19
CA VAL A 66 -11.83 2.68 15.97
C VAL A 66 -10.33 2.88 15.70
N GLY A 67 -9.78 4.02 16.10
CA GLY A 67 -8.43 4.43 15.72
C GLY A 67 -8.37 5.05 14.32
N PRO A 68 -7.17 5.19 13.73
CA PRO A 68 -7.02 5.73 12.38
C PRO A 68 -7.73 4.82 11.36
N PRO A 69 -8.60 5.35 10.48
CA PRO A 69 -9.33 4.56 9.48
C PRO A 69 -8.39 4.07 8.38
N SER A 70 -7.78 2.92 8.62
CA SER A 70 -6.92 2.21 7.66
C SER A 70 -7.74 1.39 6.68
N GLY A 71 -7.32 1.34 5.41
CA GLY A 71 -7.87 0.43 4.43
C GLY A 71 -7.75 -1.04 4.82
N LEU A 72 -6.76 -1.39 5.64
CA LEU A 72 -6.60 -2.74 6.17
C LEU A 72 -7.79 -3.21 7.01
N LEU A 73 -8.67 -2.32 7.48
CA LEU A 73 -9.92 -2.69 8.17
C LEU A 73 -10.91 -3.42 7.25
N LEU A 74 -10.78 -3.30 5.93
CA LEU A 74 -11.53 -4.10 4.96
C LEU A 74 -10.97 -5.52 4.78
N MET A 75 -9.95 -5.90 5.54
CA MET A 75 -9.40 -7.26 5.63
C MET A 75 -9.51 -7.75 7.07
N LYS A 76 -10.34 -8.75 7.31
CA LYS A 76 -10.62 -9.25 8.66
C LYS A 76 -9.36 -9.74 9.39
N SER A 77 -8.48 -10.46 8.70
CA SER A 77 -7.19 -10.93 9.23
C SER A 77 -6.31 -9.81 9.77
N GLN A 78 -6.48 -8.58 9.28
CA GLN A 78 -5.60 -7.46 9.61
C GLN A 78 -6.08 -6.62 10.80
N TRP A 79 -7.28 -6.85 11.33
CA TRP A 79 -7.82 -6.08 12.45
C TRP A 79 -6.91 -6.08 13.68
N LYS A 80 -6.29 -7.23 13.98
CA LYS A 80 -5.31 -7.36 15.08
C LYS A 80 -4.08 -6.46 14.88
N HIS A 81 -3.59 -6.34 13.64
CA HIS A 81 -2.42 -5.52 13.33
C HIS A 81 -2.76 -4.03 13.37
N VAL A 82 -3.90 -3.63 12.80
CA VAL A 82 -4.37 -2.24 12.88
C VAL A 82 -4.55 -1.82 14.34
N ALA A 83 -5.21 -2.64 15.16
CA ALA A 83 -5.43 -2.32 16.56
C ALA A 83 -4.13 -2.14 17.37
N ARG A 84 -3.08 -2.89 17.06
CA ARG A 84 -1.81 -2.85 17.80
C ARG A 84 -0.82 -1.83 17.26
N HIS A 85 -0.78 -1.62 15.95
CA HIS A 85 0.33 -0.95 15.27
C HIS A 85 -0.05 0.35 14.56
N ALA A 86 -1.36 0.62 14.31
CA ALA A 86 -1.77 1.81 13.57
C ALA A 86 -1.62 3.08 14.41
N ARG A 87 -1.02 4.09 13.80
CA ARG A 87 -0.79 5.43 14.33
C ARG A 87 -1.18 6.47 13.27
N THR A 88 -1.37 7.71 13.69
CA THR A 88 -1.52 8.81 12.74
C THR A 88 -0.19 9.17 12.10
N LEU A 89 -0.21 9.62 10.85
CA LEU A 89 1.00 10.05 10.15
C LEU A 89 1.77 11.16 10.88
N ASP A 90 1.05 12.04 11.59
CA ASP A 90 1.67 13.13 12.38
C ASP A 90 2.64 12.60 13.44
N ALA A 91 2.47 11.38 13.92
CA ALA A 91 3.38 10.77 14.89
C ALA A 91 4.69 10.26 14.25
N LEU A 92 4.76 10.10 12.91
CA LEU A 92 5.90 9.47 12.24
C LEU A 92 7.20 10.25 12.45
N GLN A 93 7.17 11.57 12.32
CA GLN A 93 8.39 12.38 12.44
C GLN A 93 8.99 12.31 13.85
N ALA A 94 8.17 12.48 14.88
CA ALA A 94 8.64 12.38 16.27
C ALA A 94 9.19 10.98 16.60
N ARG A 95 8.49 9.94 16.11
CA ARG A 95 8.93 8.55 16.23
C ARG A 95 10.28 8.32 15.53
N TRP A 96 10.45 8.88 14.34
CA TRP A 96 11.66 8.72 13.55
C TRP A 96 12.87 9.46 14.14
N GLN A 97 12.64 10.63 14.76
CA GLN A 97 13.67 11.40 15.46
C GLN A 97 14.04 10.81 16.82
N SER A 98 13.20 10.00 17.42
CA SER A 98 13.46 9.39 18.74
C SER A 98 14.73 8.52 18.73
N ALA A 99 15.29 8.27 19.92
CA ALA A 99 16.41 7.36 20.11
C ALA A 99 16.07 5.89 19.91
N SER A 100 14.77 5.54 19.85
CA SER A 100 14.33 4.15 19.66
C SER A 100 14.80 3.60 18.31
N PRO A 101 15.16 2.30 18.22
CA PRO A 101 15.50 1.67 16.97
C PRO A 101 14.37 1.83 15.92
N ALA A 102 14.75 2.00 14.66
CA ALA A 102 13.79 1.99 13.57
C ALA A 102 13.13 0.61 13.44
N PRO A 103 11.83 0.52 13.13
CA PRO A 103 11.23 -0.74 12.74
C PRO A 103 11.83 -1.22 11.42
N SER A 104 11.72 -2.53 11.14
CA SER A 104 12.17 -3.12 9.88
C SER A 104 11.33 -2.64 8.70
N VAL A 105 10.03 -2.47 8.92
CA VAL A 105 9.07 -2.02 7.90
C VAL A 105 8.15 -0.94 8.49
N ILE A 106 7.96 0.12 7.72
CA ILE A 106 6.91 1.11 7.94
C ILE A 106 5.96 1.04 6.75
N TYR A 107 4.67 0.89 7.04
CA TYR A 107 3.61 0.94 6.05
C TYR A 107 2.83 2.24 6.25
N CYS A 108 2.79 3.08 5.23
CA CYS A 108 2.07 4.35 5.25
C CYS A 108 0.88 4.28 4.31
N GLU A 109 -0.29 4.66 4.79
CA GLU A 109 -1.50 4.80 3.98
C GLU A 109 -1.93 6.26 3.91
N PRO A 110 -2.37 6.72 2.73
CA PRO A 110 -3.08 7.98 2.61
C PRO A 110 -4.45 7.89 3.29
N PHE A 111 -5.14 9.00 3.41
CA PHE A 111 -6.55 9.04 3.75
C PHE A 111 -7.37 8.80 2.48
N PHE A 112 -8.00 7.65 2.38
CA PHE A 112 -8.78 7.27 1.20
C PHE A 112 -9.99 8.17 1.04
N ASN A 113 -10.26 8.57 -0.21
CA ASN A 113 -11.36 9.48 -0.53
C ASN A 113 -12.71 8.93 -0.10
N ASP A 114 -12.95 7.63 -0.29
CA ASP A 114 -14.19 6.99 0.12
C ASP A 114 -14.46 7.11 1.62
N PHE A 115 -13.43 6.96 2.46
CA PHE A 115 -13.54 7.12 3.90
C PHE A 115 -13.68 8.59 4.29
N ALA A 116 -12.94 9.48 3.61
CA ALA A 116 -12.99 10.90 3.84
C ALA A 116 -14.38 11.49 3.58
N ILE A 117 -14.98 11.15 2.44
CA ILE A 117 -16.33 11.58 2.05
C ILE A 117 -17.37 11.11 3.07
N ALA A 118 -17.25 9.87 3.55
CA ALA A 118 -18.15 9.32 4.55
C ALA A 118 -18.25 10.15 5.83
N ILE A 119 -17.23 10.96 6.14
CA ILE A 119 -17.17 11.84 7.32
C ILE A 119 -17.08 13.33 6.95
N GLY A 120 -17.43 13.69 5.71
CA GLY A 120 -17.46 15.08 5.23
C GLY A 120 -16.10 15.72 4.99
N LEU A 121 -15.05 14.93 4.76
CA LEU A 121 -13.69 15.38 4.47
C LEU A 121 -13.26 15.01 3.05
N HIS A 122 -12.09 15.48 2.65
CA HIS A 122 -11.41 15.09 1.41
C HIS A 122 -10.26 14.13 1.70
N GLY A 123 -10.11 13.12 0.87
CA GLY A 123 -8.97 12.22 0.91
C GLY A 123 -7.72 12.80 0.24
N ASN A 124 -6.60 12.09 0.39
CA ASN A 124 -5.32 12.43 -0.24
C ASN A 124 -4.66 11.22 -0.91
N CYS A 125 -5.48 10.30 -1.42
CA CYS A 125 -5.05 9.05 -2.06
C CYS A 125 -4.81 9.18 -3.57
N ASN A 126 -4.92 10.38 -4.16
CA ASN A 126 -4.84 10.63 -5.61
C ASN A 126 -5.88 9.90 -6.47
N HIS A 127 -6.95 9.37 -5.88
CA HIS A 127 -8.04 8.76 -6.62
C HIS A 127 -8.74 9.79 -7.52
N PRO A 128 -8.82 9.59 -8.84
CA PRO A 128 -9.52 10.51 -9.74
C PRO A 128 -10.99 10.67 -9.37
N PRO A 129 -11.58 11.85 -9.53
CA PRO A 129 -11.03 13.10 -10.08
C PRO A 129 -10.42 14.05 -9.03
N LEU A 130 -9.93 13.54 -7.90
CA LEU A 130 -9.34 14.40 -6.87
C LEU A 130 -8.10 15.14 -7.39
N PRO A 131 -7.85 16.38 -6.90
CA PRO A 131 -6.60 17.07 -7.16
C PRO A 131 -5.42 16.29 -6.56
N VAL A 132 -4.39 16.03 -7.37
CA VAL A 132 -3.17 15.32 -6.93
C VAL A 132 -2.38 16.06 -5.86
N ALA A 133 -2.60 17.37 -5.69
CA ALA A 133 -1.91 18.19 -4.70
C ALA A 133 -2.03 17.66 -3.26
N PHE A 134 -3.14 17.03 -2.92
CA PHE A 134 -3.33 16.42 -1.59
C PHE A 134 -2.43 15.20 -1.37
N GLY A 135 -2.33 14.33 -2.37
CA GLY A 135 -1.44 13.18 -2.31
C GLY A 135 0.03 13.56 -2.40
N GLU A 136 0.37 14.62 -3.15
CA GLU A 136 1.72 15.18 -3.18
C GLU A 136 2.13 15.69 -1.79
N ASP A 137 1.23 16.36 -1.06
CA ASP A 137 1.51 16.77 0.32
C ASP A 137 1.67 15.58 1.26
N PHE A 138 0.85 14.54 1.11
CA PHE A 138 1.02 13.28 1.86
C PHE A 138 2.42 12.69 1.64
N LEU A 139 2.85 12.51 0.39
CA LEU A 139 4.16 11.97 0.05
C LEU A 139 5.29 12.86 0.57
N ARG A 140 5.12 14.18 0.45
CA ARG A 140 6.06 15.17 0.98
C ARG A 140 6.24 15.02 2.50
N ARG A 141 5.15 14.88 3.25
CA ARG A 141 5.19 14.71 4.73
C ARG A 141 5.88 13.41 5.12
N VAL A 142 5.60 12.31 4.42
CA VAL A 142 6.32 11.03 4.63
C VAL A 142 7.81 11.20 4.38
N TYR A 143 8.20 11.79 3.25
CA TYR A 143 9.61 12.01 2.91
C TYR A 143 10.32 12.88 3.96
N LEU A 144 9.74 14.01 4.36
CA LEU A 144 10.31 14.90 5.36
C LEU A 144 10.44 14.22 6.72
N ALA A 145 9.48 13.42 7.12
CA ALA A 145 9.56 12.64 8.35
C ALA A 145 10.74 11.66 8.32
N LEU A 146 10.88 10.88 7.25
CA LEU A 146 11.94 9.88 7.11
C LEU A 146 13.34 10.52 6.97
N THR A 147 13.46 11.66 6.30
CA THR A 147 14.73 12.36 6.15
C THR A 147 15.12 13.21 7.35
N SER A 148 14.24 13.40 8.33
CA SER A 148 14.51 14.17 9.56
C SER A 148 15.57 13.54 10.47
N ASN A 149 15.92 12.27 10.26
CA ASN A 149 17.03 11.59 10.94
C ASN A 149 17.98 10.98 9.90
N PRO A 150 19.09 11.67 9.58
CA PRO A 150 20.02 11.23 8.53
C PRO A 150 20.62 9.84 8.76
N ALA A 151 20.88 9.46 10.02
CA ALA A 151 21.46 8.16 10.36
C ALA A 151 20.49 7.01 10.06
N LYS A 152 19.17 7.19 10.32
CA LYS A 152 18.15 6.22 9.96
C LYS A 152 17.88 6.27 8.45
N TRP A 153 17.85 7.47 7.84
CA TRP A 153 17.65 7.64 6.41
C TRP A 153 18.73 6.92 5.60
N ALA A 154 19.99 6.97 6.01
CA ALA A 154 21.10 6.28 5.34
C ALA A 154 20.88 4.77 5.16
N ARG A 155 19.90 4.18 5.86
CA ARG A 155 19.54 2.76 5.82
C ARG A 155 18.08 2.53 5.41
N THR A 156 17.45 3.52 4.79
CA THR A 156 16.04 3.50 4.44
C THR A 156 15.84 3.40 2.93
N MET A 157 14.84 2.65 2.55
CA MET A 157 14.27 2.61 1.21
C MET A 157 12.80 2.99 1.31
N LEU A 158 12.43 4.15 0.75
CA LEU A 158 11.04 4.55 0.60
C LEU A 158 10.54 4.06 -0.75
N VAL A 159 9.51 3.21 -0.72
CA VAL A 159 8.80 2.73 -1.91
C VAL A 159 7.46 3.41 -1.99
N VAL A 160 7.18 4.09 -3.10
CA VAL A 160 5.86 4.62 -3.44
C VAL A 160 5.32 3.77 -4.58
N CYS A 161 4.18 3.13 -4.35
CA CYS A 161 3.54 2.25 -5.32
C CYS A 161 2.04 2.53 -5.30
N TYR A 162 1.47 2.77 -6.47
CA TYR A 162 0.03 2.87 -6.63
C TYR A 162 -0.57 1.47 -6.83
N ASP A 163 -1.81 1.30 -6.45
CA ASP A 163 -2.54 0.04 -6.57
C ASP A 163 -2.97 -0.24 -8.01
N GLU A 164 -3.44 0.80 -8.72
CA GLU A 164 -3.81 0.72 -10.13
C GLU A 164 -3.62 2.07 -10.84
N HIS A 165 -4.03 2.20 -12.08
CA HIS A 165 -3.71 3.31 -12.99
C HIS A 165 -4.71 4.48 -12.96
N GLY A 166 -5.72 4.44 -12.09
CA GLY A 166 -6.73 5.52 -11.97
C GLY A 166 -7.69 5.61 -13.16
N GLY A 167 -7.81 4.57 -14.01
CA GLY A 167 -8.61 4.60 -15.22
C GLY A 167 -7.97 5.34 -16.40
N PHE A 168 -6.73 5.82 -16.27
CA PHE A 168 -6.03 6.53 -17.34
C PHE A 168 -5.47 5.58 -18.41
N PHE A 169 -5.53 6.01 -19.67
CA PHE A 169 -4.94 5.28 -20.79
C PHE A 169 -3.40 5.24 -20.72
N ASP A 170 -2.83 4.08 -21.07
CA ASP A 170 -1.40 3.92 -21.29
C ASP A 170 -1.14 3.29 -22.67
N HIS A 171 -0.15 3.81 -23.40
CA HIS A 171 0.24 3.31 -24.71
C HIS A 171 1.04 1.99 -24.66
N VAL A 172 1.46 1.54 -23.47
CA VAL A 172 2.19 0.28 -23.31
C VAL A 172 1.22 -0.86 -22.98
N ARG A 173 1.16 -1.84 -23.87
CA ARG A 173 0.33 -3.02 -23.64
C ARG A 173 0.85 -3.80 -22.42
N PRO A 174 -0.02 -4.19 -21.46
CA PRO A 174 0.34 -5.06 -20.37
C PRO A 174 0.90 -6.43 -20.86
N PRO A 175 1.94 -6.94 -20.20
CA PRO A 175 2.47 -8.28 -20.50
C PRO A 175 1.44 -9.38 -20.21
N ALA A 176 1.53 -10.48 -20.95
CA ALA A 176 0.80 -11.71 -20.61
C ALA A 176 1.28 -12.23 -19.24
N MET A 177 0.35 -12.48 -18.35
CA MET A 177 0.58 -13.00 -17.01
C MET A 177 -0.70 -13.62 -16.49
N ARG A 178 -0.82 -14.92 -16.59
CA ARG A 178 -2.03 -15.61 -16.14
C ARG A 178 -2.09 -15.68 -14.63
N TYR A 179 -3.22 -15.29 -14.08
CA TYR A 179 -3.54 -15.47 -12.67
C TYR A 179 -4.87 -16.20 -12.53
N GLN A 180 -4.84 -17.37 -11.90
CA GLN A 180 -6.03 -18.15 -11.59
C GLN A 180 -6.55 -17.77 -10.22
N LEU A 181 -7.82 -17.36 -10.17
CA LEU A 181 -8.49 -17.02 -8.93
C LEU A 181 -8.57 -18.26 -8.01
N PRO A 182 -8.18 -18.16 -6.74
CA PRO A 182 -8.27 -19.27 -5.79
C PRO A 182 -9.72 -19.73 -5.56
N ALA A 183 -9.96 -21.05 -5.44
CA ALA A 183 -11.31 -21.59 -5.24
C ALA A 183 -12.01 -21.09 -3.97
N ALA A 184 -11.25 -20.65 -2.97
CA ALA A 184 -11.77 -20.13 -1.70
C ALA A 184 -12.26 -18.67 -1.74
N GLY A 185 -12.19 -18.01 -2.89
CA GLY A 185 -12.56 -16.59 -3.03
C GLY A 185 -14.04 -16.36 -3.31
N HIS A 186 -14.38 -15.07 -3.39
CA HIS A 186 -15.71 -14.59 -3.78
C HIS A 186 -15.58 -13.92 -5.15
N TRP A 187 -16.18 -14.53 -6.17
CA TRP A 187 -16.03 -14.14 -7.56
C TRP A 187 -17.38 -13.81 -8.18
N ASP A 188 -17.45 -12.68 -8.86
CA ASP A 188 -18.54 -12.37 -9.76
C ASP A 188 -18.31 -13.04 -11.13
N ASP A 189 -17.02 -13.13 -11.54
CA ASP A 189 -16.55 -13.90 -12.70
C ASP A 189 -15.32 -14.76 -12.33
N PRO A 190 -15.42 -16.10 -12.34
CA PRO A 190 -14.31 -16.99 -12.00
C PRO A 190 -13.27 -17.14 -13.12
N SER A 191 -13.42 -16.42 -14.23
CA SER A 191 -12.45 -16.45 -15.33
C SER A 191 -11.07 -15.96 -14.87
N PRO A 192 -9.98 -16.61 -15.32
CA PRO A 192 -8.64 -16.14 -14.95
C PRO A 192 -8.32 -14.79 -15.58
N PHE A 193 -7.49 -14.02 -14.92
CA PHE A 193 -6.84 -12.86 -15.55
C PHE A 193 -5.69 -13.36 -16.44
N GLU A 194 -5.62 -12.89 -17.68
CA GLU A 194 -4.63 -13.37 -18.66
C GLU A 194 -3.42 -12.43 -18.81
N THR A 195 -3.50 -11.22 -18.25
CA THR A 195 -2.44 -10.22 -18.34
C THR A 195 -2.21 -9.53 -16.99
N LEU A 196 -1.08 -8.85 -16.84
CA LEU A 196 -0.93 -7.79 -15.85
C LEU A 196 -1.93 -6.65 -16.14
N GLY A 197 -2.14 -5.78 -15.18
CA GLY A 197 -2.85 -4.52 -15.39
C GLY A 197 -1.99 -3.50 -16.14
N VAL A 198 -2.53 -2.30 -16.31
CA VAL A 198 -1.85 -1.15 -16.92
C VAL A 198 -0.67 -0.71 -16.03
N ARG A 199 0.32 -0.01 -16.60
CA ARG A 199 1.42 0.54 -15.79
C ARG A 199 0.90 1.51 -14.74
N ILE A 200 1.53 1.43 -13.57
CA ILE A 200 1.24 2.29 -12.43
C ILE A 200 2.42 3.21 -12.15
N PRO A 201 2.19 4.40 -11.58
CA PRO A 201 3.27 5.20 -11.03
C PRO A 201 3.97 4.43 -9.91
N GLY A 202 5.30 4.41 -9.95
CA GLY A 202 6.10 3.78 -8.91
C GLY A 202 7.43 4.50 -8.75
N MET A 203 7.83 4.76 -7.52
CA MET A 203 9.08 5.43 -7.21
C MET A 203 9.81 4.71 -6.08
N VAL A 204 11.13 4.67 -6.19
CA VAL A 204 12.01 4.23 -5.11
C VAL A 204 12.94 5.38 -4.76
N ILE A 205 12.87 5.81 -3.51
CA ILE A 205 13.70 6.91 -2.99
C ILE A 205 14.56 6.35 -1.88
N SER A 206 15.87 6.31 -2.12
CA SER A 206 16.83 5.74 -1.17
C SER A 206 18.22 6.33 -1.40
N PRO A 207 19.07 6.42 -0.36
CA PRO A 207 20.50 6.69 -0.54
C PRO A 207 21.23 5.64 -1.38
N TRP A 208 20.63 4.46 -1.58
CA TRP A 208 21.22 3.32 -2.29
C TRP A 208 20.80 3.19 -3.76
N VAL A 209 20.08 4.18 -4.27
CA VAL A 209 19.63 4.25 -5.67
C VAL A 209 20.33 5.40 -6.37
N ASP A 210 20.68 5.23 -7.63
CA ASP A 210 21.26 6.30 -8.45
C ASP A 210 20.27 7.44 -8.67
N GLU A 211 20.80 8.66 -8.71
CA GLU A 211 20.01 9.86 -8.91
C GLU A 211 19.40 9.91 -10.31
N ALA A 212 18.13 10.33 -10.39
CA ALA A 212 17.41 10.50 -11.65
C ALA A 212 17.46 9.27 -12.58
N SER A 213 17.58 8.08 -12.00
CA SER A 213 17.64 6.83 -12.76
C SER A 213 16.25 6.26 -13.03
N ALA A 214 16.14 5.46 -14.08
CA ALA A 214 14.93 4.72 -14.42
C ALA A 214 15.23 3.22 -14.47
N PHE A 215 14.45 2.42 -13.75
CA PHE A 215 14.56 0.97 -13.79
C PHE A 215 13.64 0.39 -14.88
N HIS A 216 14.21 -0.36 -15.82
CA HIS A 216 13.51 -0.88 -16.99
C HIS A 216 13.09 -2.35 -16.86
N GLY A 217 13.40 -3.04 -15.77
CA GLY A 217 12.97 -4.41 -15.52
C GLY A 217 11.45 -4.51 -15.33
N LEU A 218 10.91 -5.71 -15.49
CA LEU A 218 9.51 -5.97 -15.26
C LEU A 218 9.22 -6.04 -13.76
N LEU A 219 8.38 -5.14 -13.28
CA LEU A 219 7.90 -5.11 -11.90
C LEU A 219 6.38 -5.17 -11.86
N ASP A 220 5.86 -5.79 -10.81
CA ASP A 220 4.48 -5.67 -10.37
C ASP A 220 4.43 -5.52 -8.83
N HIS A 221 3.25 -5.60 -8.22
CA HIS A 221 3.14 -5.47 -6.75
C HIS A 221 3.92 -6.56 -6.00
N THR A 222 4.03 -7.77 -6.56
CA THR A 222 4.77 -8.88 -5.92
C THR A 222 6.28 -8.65 -5.89
N SER A 223 6.80 -7.66 -6.62
CA SER A 223 8.20 -7.23 -6.53
C SER A 223 8.56 -6.70 -5.15
N ILE A 224 7.59 -6.11 -4.43
CA ILE A 224 7.75 -5.67 -3.04
C ILE A 224 7.83 -6.88 -2.11
N LEU A 225 7.01 -7.91 -2.34
CA LEU A 225 7.04 -9.15 -1.57
C LEU A 225 8.38 -9.88 -1.71
N GLN A 226 8.91 -9.92 -2.94
CA GLN A 226 10.25 -10.45 -3.21
C GLN A 226 11.34 -9.66 -2.47
N LEU A 227 11.27 -8.32 -2.46
CA LEU A 227 12.19 -7.46 -1.71
C LEU A 227 12.16 -7.79 -0.21
N LEU A 228 10.97 -7.97 0.38
CA LEU A 228 10.84 -8.30 1.79
C LEU A 228 11.48 -9.65 2.11
N VAL A 229 11.28 -10.65 1.25
CA VAL A 229 11.92 -11.97 1.39
C VAL A 229 13.42 -11.87 1.21
N ASP A 230 13.92 -11.16 0.20
CA ASP A 230 15.35 -10.95 -0.01
C ASP A 230 16.02 -10.29 1.21
N ARG A 231 15.29 -9.42 1.93
CA ARG A 231 15.85 -8.64 3.04
C ARG A 231 15.74 -9.33 4.39
N PHE A 232 14.63 -10.04 4.65
CA PHE A 232 14.28 -10.53 6.00
C PHE A 232 14.03 -12.03 6.06
N GLY A 233 14.00 -12.73 4.92
CA GLY A 233 13.68 -14.14 4.81
C GLY A 233 14.75 -14.96 4.10
N ARG A 234 14.31 -16.11 3.62
CA ARG A 234 15.06 -17.04 2.77
C ARG A 234 14.28 -17.25 1.47
N PRO A 235 14.91 -17.69 0.38
CA PRO A 235 14.23 -17.87 -0.91
C PRO A 235 12.93 -18.69 -0.85
N GLU A 236 12.88 -19.72 0.00
CA GLU A 236 11.70 -20.58 0.19
C GLU A 236 10.51 -19.85 0.83
N ASP A 237 10.76 -18.79 1.60
CA ASP A 237 9.72 -18.00 2.25
C ASP A 237 8.82 -17.27 1.25
N LEU A 238 9.25 -17.14 -0.01
CA LEU A 238 8.43 -16.53 -1.06
C LEU A 238 7.13 -17.30 -1.29
N SER A 239 7.11 -18.60 -1.00
CA SER A 239 5.92 -19.45 -1.08
C SER A 239 4.80 -19.05 -0.14
N PHE A 240 5.08 -18.26 0.90
CA PHE A 240 4.06 -17.67 1.76
C PHE A 240 3.15 -16.69 0.99
N PHE A 241 3.67 -16.07 -0.05
CA PHE A 241 3.02 -15.00 -0.80
C PHE A 241 2.40 -15.53 -2.10
N GLY A 242 1.35 -16.32 -1.99
CA GLY A 242 0.45 -16.75 -3.07
C GLY A 242 1.14 -16.97 -4.43
N ASP A 243 0.84 -16.11 -5.39
CA ASP A 243 1.33 -16.22 -6.77
C ASP A 243 2.75 -15.62 -6.98
N ALA A 244 3.36 -15.03 -5.96
CA ALA A 244 4.67 -14.39 -6.10
C ALA A 244 5.78 -15.32 -6.63
N PRO A 245 5.86 -16.62 -6.27
CA PRO A 245 6.82 -17.54 -6.87
C PRO A 245 6.61 -17.76 -8.37
N ALA A 246 5.37 -17.91 -8.82
CA ALA A 246 5.03 -18.08 -10.23
C ALA A 246 5.36 -16.81 -11.03
N ARG A 247 5.08 -15.64 -10.49
CA ARG A 247 5.43 -14.36 -11.11
C ARG A 247 6.93 -14.15 -11.22
N LYS A 248 7.68 -14.48 -10.17
CA LYS A 248 9.15 -14.49 -10.21
C LYS A 248 9.67 -15.40 -11.34
N SER A 249 9.13 -16.61 -11.44
CA SER A 249 9.50 -17.57 -12.49
C SER A 249 9.12 -17.08 -13.90
N SER A 250 8.10 -16.23 -13.99
CA SER A 250 7.64 -15.61 -15.25
C SER A 250 8.36 -14.28 -15.56
N GLY A 251 9.42 -13.94 -14.82
CA GLY A 251 10.27 -12.79 -15.10
C GLY A 251 9.94 -11.50 -14.35
N VAL A 252 9.00 -11.52 -13.41
CA VAL A 252 8.81 -10.39 -12.49
C VAL A 252 9.97 -10.34 -11.50
N LEU A 253 10.67 -9.23 -11.49
CA LEU A 253 11.90 -9.05 -10.73
C LEU A 253 11.61 -8.57 -9.29
N SER A 254 12.53 -8.92 -8.39
CA SER A 254 12.52 -8.32 -7.05
C SER A 254 12.84 -6.83 -7.12
N LEU A 255 12.16 -6.05 -6.29
CA LEU A 255 12.44 -4.63 -6.17
C LEU A 255 13.83 -4.35 -5.56
N SER A 256 14.49 -5.34 -4.95
CA SER A 256 15.88 -5.22 -4.48
C SER A 256 16.86 -4.87 -5.60
N GLN A 257 16.54 -5.21 -6.85
CA GLN A 257 17.39 -4.93 -8.01
C GLN A 257 17.50 -3.44 -8.39
N VAL A 258 16.69 -2.57 -7.81
CA VAL A 258 16.84 -1.11 -8.01
C VAL A 258 17.94 -0.50 -7.13
N LEU A 259 18.47 -1.25 -6.17
CA LEU A 259 19.56 -0.83 -5.30
C LEU A 259 20.89 -1.01 -6.06
N THR A 260 21.36 0.04 -6.72
CA THR A 260 22.49 -0.01 -7.68
C THR A 260 23.80 0.48 -7.10
N ARG A 261 23.81 1.03 -5.88
CA ARG A 261 25.00 1.65 -5.30
C ARG A 261 25.67 0.77 -4.27
N ASP A 262 27.02 0.81 -4.27
CA ASP A 262 27.85 0.12 -3.26
C ASP A 262 27.98 0.93 -1.95
N ALA A 263 27.65 2.22 -1.98
CA ALA A 263 27.67 3.09 -0.82
C ALA A 263 26.50 4.09 -0.84
N PRO A 264 25.98 4.46 0.34
CA PRO A 264 24.84 5.36 0.42
C PRO A 264 25.21 6.80 0.02
N ARG A 265 24.35 7.47 -0.72
CA ARG A 265 24.40 8.89 -0.96
C ARG A 265 23.80 9.62 0.24
N LEU A 266 24.64 10.33 0.98
CA LEU A 266 24.20 10.99 2.23
C LEU A 266 23.57 12.37 2.01
N ALA A 267 23.74 12.98 0.84
CA ALA A 267 23.08 14.24 0.49
C ALA A 267 21.55 14.01 0.40
N ILE A 268 20.81 14.78 1.17
CA ILE A 268 19.35 14.76 1.16
C ILE A 268 18.87 15.92 0.28
N PRO A 269 18.21 15.67 -0.86
CA PRO A 269 17.65 16.71 -1.69
C PRO A 269 16.63 17.57 -0.93
N ARG A 270 16.65 18.88 -1.15
CA ARG A 270 15.64 19.78 -0.59
C ARG A 270 14.31 19.56 -1.31
N MET A 271 13.27 19.35 -0.53
CA MET A 271 11.92 19.34 -1.08
C MET A 271 11.48 20.77 -1.45
N PRO A 272 10.77 20.94 -2.57
CA PRO A 272 10.10 22.19 -2.88
C PRO A 272 9.06 22.53 -1.81
N ALA A 273 8.56 23.78 -1.82
CA ALA A 273 7.44 24.18 -0.97
C ALA A 273 6.22 23.28 -1.22
N ALA A 274 5.38 23.14 -0.19
CA ALA A 274 4.14 22.36 -0.33
C ALA A 274 3.32 22.89 -1.52
N PRO A 275 2.74 22.00 -2.35
CA PRO A 275 1.83 22.43 -3.39
C PRO A 275 0.64 23.15 -2.75
N VAL A 276 0.25 24.28 -3.33
CA VAL A 276 -0.97 24.98 -2.89
C VAL A 276 -2.16 24.21 -3.47
N ALA A 277 -2.98 23.63 -2.60
CA ALA A 277 -4.21 23.01 -3.04
C ALA A 277 -5.12 24.05 -3.69
N ALA A 278 -5.29 23.98 -5.00
CA ALA A 278 -6.17 24.87 -5.73
C ALA A 278 -7.63 24.48 -5.49
N GLY A 279 -8.33 25.26 -4.69
CA GLY A 279 -9.78 25.31 -4.62
C GLY A 279 -10.47 24.17 -3.88
N SER A 280 -11.50 24.52 -3.13
CA SER A 280 -12.47 23.55 -2.61
C SER A 280 -13.24 22.94 -3.79
N LEU A 281 -13.32 21.60 -3.87
CA LEU A 281 -14.22 20.94 -4.80
C LEU A 281 -15.66 21.33 -4.45
N ALA A 282 -16.34 21.99 -5.37
CA ALA A 282 -17.68 22.57 -5.15
C ALA A 282 -18.82 21.54 -5.10
N THR A 283 -18.53 20.24 -5.22
CA THR A 283 -19.55 19.18 -5.18
C THR A 283 -19.17 18.11 -4.18
N THR A 284 -20.05 17.85 -3.24
CA THR A 284 -19.94 16.66 -2.36
C THR A 284 -20.26 15.43 -3.22
N PRO A 285 -19.30 14.54 -3.49
CA PRO A 285 -19.59 13.29 -4.19
C PRO A 285 -20.59 12.46 -3.37
N SER A 286 -21.42 11.68 -4.05
CA SER A 286 -22.27 10.70 -3.37
C SER A 286 -21.42 9.66 -2.66
N LEU A 287 -21.91 9.13 -1.53
CA LEU A 287 -21.25 8.00 -0.83
C LEU A 287 -21.07 6.85 -1.80
N THR A 288 -19.82 6.41 -1.94
CA THR A 288 -19.47 5.22 -2.72
C THR A 288 -19.88 3.95 -1.97
N ASP A 289 -19.89 2.80 -2.67
CA ASP A 289 -20.16 1.51 -2.04
C ASP A 289 -19.10 1.18 -0.97
N VAL A 290 -17.83 1.56 -1.21
CA VAL A 290 -16.74 1.37 -0.24
C VAL A 290 -16.96 2.20 1.03
N ALA A 291 -17.42 3.45 0.91
CA ALA A 291 -17.75 4.27 2.07
C ALA A 291 -18.91 3.67 2.88
N ARG A 292 -19.94 3.14 2.20
CA ARG A 292 -21.05 2.42 2.87
C ARG A 292 -20.57 1.16 3.58
N MET A 293 -19.68 0.37 2.95
CA MET A 293 -19.08 -0.82 3.55
C MET A 293 -18.24 -0.48 4.77
N PHE A 294 -17.44 0.57 4.70
CA PHE A 294 -16.62 1.01 5.83
C PHE A 294 -17.47 1.40 7.06
N HIS A 295 -18.58 2.12 6.83
CA HIS A 295 -19.53 2.39 7.91
C HIS A 295 -20.12 1.13 8.51
N ALA A 296 -20.46 0.13 7.69
CA ALA A 296 -21.00 -1.13 8.18
C ALA A 296 -19.96 -1.91 8.99
N VAL A 297 -18.70 -1.95 8.54
CA VAL A 297 -17.59 -2.61 9.27
C VAL A 297 -17.33 -1.93 10.62
N ILE A 298 -17.35 -0.60 10.67
CA ILE A 298 -17.19 0.15 11.93
C ILE A 298 -18.35 -0.15 12.89
N ALA A 299 -19.57 -0.20 12.39
CA ALA A 299 -20.76 -0.48 13.19
C ALA A 299 -20.78 -1.91 13.77
N ASP A 300 -20.20 -2.88 13.04
CA ASP A 300 -20.16 -4.30 13.42
C ASP A 300 -18.93 -4.68 14.24
N LYS A 301 -18.00 -3.76 14.46
CA LYS A 301 -16.77 -4.02 15.21
C LYS A 301 -17.06 -4.22 16.69
N PRO A 302 -16.62 -5.34 17.32
CA PRO A 302 -16.73 -5.48 18.76
C PRO A 302 -15.95 -4.35 19.44
N LYS A 303 -16.60 -3.67 20.40
CA LYS A 303 -15.96 -2.61 21.20
C LYS A 303 -14.71 -3.21 21.84
N VAL A 304 -13.53 -2.70 21.46
CA VAL A 304 -12.28 -3.07 22.12
C VAL A 304 -12.36 -2.55 23.54
N ALA A 305 -12.36 -3.45 24.51
CA ALA A 305 -12.24 -3.05 25.92
C ALA A 305 -10.90 -2.32 26.06
N THR A 306 -10.96 -1.06 26.46
CA THR A 306 -9.78 -0.29 26.86
C THR A 306 -9.12 -0.96 28.06
N PRO A 307 -7.80 -1.19 28.05
CA PRO A 307 -7.08 -1.78 29.17
C PRO A 307 -7.14 -0.91 30.43
#